data_7066154b161705197bf58d618648bb86
#
_entry.id   7066154b161705197bf58d618648bb86
#
_cell.length_a   1.000
_cell.length_b   1.000
_cell.length_c   1.000
_cell.angle_alpha   90.00
_cell.angle_beta   90.00
_cell.angle_gamma   90.00
#
_symmetry.space_group_name_H-M   'P 1'
#
loop_
_entity.id
_entity.type
_entity.pdbx_description
1 polymer ?
#
loop_
_entity_poly.entity_id
_entity_poly.type
_entity_poly.pdbx_seq_one_letter_code
_entity_poly.pdbx_strand_id
1 'polypeptide(L)'
;MNMSRGQGIDPQSFTGERGNIMKKILIVVDMQKDFVDGALGTKESAAIVDNVVDKINSHSGLIFATYDTHFENYLETNEGRNLPVLHCIKGSDGWQLNSKVEAALKNKDFTAVEKITFGSVNLPNEIKKVCGDEDFEIELVGLCTDICVISNALILKANFPEAKISVDSACCAGVTPETHNAALAAMKCCQINVIGA
;
A
#
# COMPACT_ATOMS: atom_id res chain seq x y z
N MET A 1 -8.33 -73.67 -16.76
CA MET A 1 -7.32 -72.73 -16.16
C MET A 1 -7.74 -71.29 -16.44
N ASN A 2 -8.36 -70.67 -15.48
CA ASN A 2 -8.88 -69.32 -15.60
C ASN A 2 -7.89 -68.36 -14.91
N MET A 3 -7.28 -67.45 -15.70
CA MET A 3 -6.44 -66.42 -15.18
C MET A 3 -7.31 -65.12 -14.92
N SER A 4 -7.46 -64.76 -13.69
CA SER A 4 -8.13 -63.54 -13.25
C SER A 4 -7.30 -62.33 -13.65
N ARG A 5 -7.93 -61.35 -14.32
CA ARG A 5 -7.34 -60.05 -14.65
C ARG A 5 -7.35 -59.19 -13.39
N GLY A 6 -6.16 -58.70 -13.00
CA GLY A 6 -6.01 -57.70 -11.97
C GLY A 6 -6.64 -56.36 -12.40
N GLN A 7 -7.42 -55.80 -11.52
CA GLN A 7 -7.96 -54.43 -11.66
C GLN A 7 -6.82 -53.43 -11.44
N GLY A 8 -6.50 -52.66 -12.50
CA GLY A 8 -5.60 -51.55 -12.41
C GLY A 8 -6.25 -50.41 -11.61
N ILE A 9 -5.54 -49.91 -10.61
CA ILE A 9 -5.90 -48.74 -9.86
C ILE A 9 -5.64 -47.54 -10.78
N ASP A 10 -6.68 -46.78 -11.05
CA ASP A 10 -6.63 -45.50 -11.80
C ASP A 10 -5.88 -44.43 -10.99
N PRO A 11 -4.78 -43.81 -11.52
CA PRO A 11 -4.02 -42.80 -10.80
C PRO A 11 -4.65 -41.39 -10.81
N GLN A 12 -5.90 -41.22 -11.24
CA GLN A 12 -6.52 -39.91 -11.43
C GLN A 12 -7.55 -39.53 -10.37
N SER A 13 -7.26 -39.65 -9.08
CA SER A 13 -8.16 -39.12 -8.06
C SER A 13 -7.44 -38.57 -6.83
N PHE A 14 -6.56 -37.60 -7.02
CA PHE A 14 -6.11 -36.71 -5.94
C PHE A 14 -5.72 -35.34 -6.50
N THR A 15 -6.62 -34.69 -7.21
CA THR A 15 -6.61 -33.21 -7.31
C THR A 15 -7.47 -32.68 -6.18
N GLY A 16 -6.93 -32.69 -4.98
CA GLY A 16 -7.47 -31.86 -3.91
C GLY A 16 -7.36 -30.40 -4.37
N GLU A 17 -8.48 -29.78 -4.69
CA GLU A 17 -8.59 -28.34 -4.79
C GLU A 17 -8.13 -27.76 -3.46
N ARG A 18 -6.85 -27.39 -3.36
CA ARG A 18 -6.41 -26.41 -2.36
C ARG A 18 -7.11 -25.13 -2.78
N GLY A 19 -8.22 -24.80 -2.13
CA GLY A 19 -8.86 -23.51 -2.28
C GLY A 19 -7.79 -22.47 -2.03
N ASN A 20 -7.33 -21.81 -3.10
CA ASN A 20 -6.30 -20.78 -3.03
C ASN A 20 -6.91 -19.60 -2.26
N ILE A 21 -6.60 -19.48 -0.96
CA ILE A 21 -7.09 -18.38 -0.15
C ILE A 21 -6.32 -17.14 -0.62
N MET A 22 -6.98 -16.29 -1.39
CA MET A 22 -6.43 -15.03 -1.88
C MET A 22 -5.92 -14.18 -0.71
N LYS A 23 -4.63 -13.87 -0.70
CA LYS A 23 -4.04 -13.01 0.32
C LYS A 23 -4.55 -11.58 0.16
N LYS A 24 -4.83 -10.94 1.29
CA LYS A 24 -5.20 -9.52 1.33
C LYS A 24 -4.03 -8.70 1.81
N ILE A 25 -3.70 -7.66 1.07
CA ILE A 25 -2.59 -6.76 1.36
C ILE A 25 -3.14 -5.35 1.54
N LEU A 26 -2.88 -4.75 2.69
CA LEU A 26 -3.11 -3.32 2.94
C LEU A 26 -1.79 -2.57 2.87
N ILE A 27 -1.76 -1.49 2.10
CA ILE A 27 -0.62 -0.59 2.03
C ILE A 27 -1.01 0.74 2.63
N VAL A 28 -0.40 1.07 3.76
CA VAL A 28 -0.55 2.35 4.46
C VAL A 28 0.55 3.28 3.95
N VAL A 29 0.17 4.25 3.12
CA VAL A 29 1.12 5.12 2.42
C VAL A 29 1.38 6.36 3.23
N ASP A 30 2.63 6.53 3.68
CA ASP A 30 3.22 7.76 4.23
C ASP A 30 2.36 8.50 5.27
N MET A 31 1.74 7.77 6.20
CA MET A 31 0.95 8.36 7.28
C MET A 31 1.84 8.94 8.38
N GLN A 32 2.86 9.71 7.97
CA GLN A 32 3.86 10.35 8.80
C GLN A 32 3.36 11.70 9.34
N LYS A 33 3.92 12.16 10.48
CA LYS A 33 3.50 13.41 11.13
C LYS A 33 3.63 14.60 10.19
N ASP A 34 4.73 14.71 9.42
CA ASP A 34 4.93 15.86 8.53
C ASP A 34 3.83 15.99 7.46
N PHE A 35 3.21 14.87 7.04
CA PHE A 35 2.10 14.90 6.07
C PHE A 35 0.72 14.99 6.73
N VAL A 36 0.58 14.64 8.01
CA VAL A 36 -0.72 14.66 8.70
C VAL A 36 -0.98 16.02 9.34
N ASP A 37 -0.08 16.46 10.22
CA ASP A 37 -0.23 17.64 11.04
C ASP A 37 1.06 18.45 11.23
N GLY A 38 2.15 18.06 10.54
CA GLY A 38 3.46 18.72 10.57
C GLY A 38 3.68 19.67 9.39
N ALA A 39 4.93 19.66 8.85
CA ALA A 39 5.41 20.66 7.88
C ALA A 39 4.58 20.77 6.60
N LEU A 40 3.98 19.67 6.13
CA LEU A 40 3.13 19.58 4.94
C LEU A 40 1.71 19.13 5.29
N GLY A 41 1.34 19.16 6.57
CA GLY A 41 0.02 18.73 7.04
C GLY A 41 -1.10 19.62 6.53
N THR A 42 -2.26 19.01 6.27
CA THR A 42 -3.49 19.69 5.85
C THR A 42 -4.67 19.24 6.71
N LYS A 43 -5.76 20.00 6.69
CA LYS A 43 -7.00 19.59 7.38
C LYS A 43 -7.59 18.32 6.76
N GLU A 44 -7.42 18.14 5.45
CA GLU A 44 -7.84 16.95 4.71
C GLU A 44 -7.03 15.71 5.15
N SER A 45 -5.71 15.87 5.29
CA SER A 45 -4.82 14.80 5.78
C SER A 45 -5.16 14.39 7.22
N ALA A 46 -5.41 15.36 8.09
CA ALA A 46 -5.80 15.09 9.48
C ALA A 46 -7.17 14.40 9.57
N ALA A 47 -8.11 14.72 8.66
CA ALA A 47 -9.46 14.18 8.68
C ALA A 47 -9.54 12.69 8.36
N ILE A 48 -8.59 12.13 7.63
CA ILE A 48 -8.61 10.69 7.27
C ILE A 48 -7.97 9.77 8.32
N VAL A 49 -7.30 10.33 9.33
CA VAL A 49 -6.50 9.52 10.28
C VAL A 49 -7.35 8.44 10.95
N ASP A 50 -8.53 8.77 11.45
CA ASP A 50 -9.37 7.80 12.15
C ASP A 50 -9.90 6.71 11.18
N ASN A 51 -10.22 7.06 9.93
CA ASN A 51 -10.60 6.09 8.90
C ASN A 51 -9.46 5.11 8.59
N VAL A 52 -8.22 5.62 8.49
CA VAL A 52 -7.03 4.78 8.27
C VAL A 52 -6.78 3.85 9.47
N VAL A 53 -6.94 4.35 10.69
CA VAL A 53 -6.84 3.54 11.92
C VAL A 53 -7.87 2.42 11.93
N ASP A 54 -9.12 2.70 11.60
CA ASP A 54 -10.20 1.71 11.53
C ASP A 54 -9.92 0.67 10.45
N LYS A 55 -9.39 1.10 9.30
CA LYS A 55 -8.97 0.20 8.22
C LYS A 55 -7.86 -0.75 8.69
N ILE A 56 -6.81 -0.25 9.35
CA ILE A 56 -5.72 -1.05 9.90
C ILE A 56 -6.27 -2.06 10.92
N ASN A 57 -7.10 -1.61 11.85
CA ASN A 57 -7.65 -2.45 12.91
C ASN A 57 -8.51 -3.60 12.36
N SER A 58 -9.33 -3.32 11.35
CA SER A 58 -10.21 -4.31 10.73
C SER A 58 -9.51 -5.24 9.73
N HIS A 59 -8.29 -4.88 9.26
CA HIS A 59 -7.56 -5.70 8.29
C HIS A 59 -6.99 -6.97 8.93
N SER A 60 -7.19 -8.12 8.26
CA SER A 60 -6.74 -9.45 8.74
C SER A 60 -5.64 -10.07 7.89
N GLY A 61 -5.14 -9.34 6.86
CA GLY A 61 -4.09 -9.80 5.95
C GLY A 61 -2.73 -9.18 6.25
N LEU A 62 -1.88 -9.16 5.22
CA LEU A 62 -0.55 -8.56 5.27
C LEU A 62 -0.66 -7.03 5.26
N ILE A 63 0.18 -6.36 6.03
CA ILE A 63 0.26 -4.89 6.06
C ILE A 63 1.66 -4.44 5.70
N PHE A 64 1.75 -3.48 4.78
CA PHE A 64 2.97 -2.72 4.50
C PHE A 64 2.72 -1.25 4.84
N ALA A 65 3.68 -0.60 5.47
CA ALA A 65 3.64 0.84 5.70
C ALA A 65 4.83 1.49 4.99
N THR A 66 4.56 2.43 4.09
CA THR A 66 5.64 3.18 3.45
C THR A 66 6.00 4.41 4.27
N TYR A 67 7.28 4.77 4.21
CA TYR A 67 7.86 5.95 4.85
C TYR A 67 8.58 6.76 3.80
N ASP A 68 8.08 7.93 3.50
CA ASP A 68 8.86 8.90 2.76
C ASP A 68 10.09 9.28 3.59
N THR A 69 11.26 9.26 2.96
CA THR A 69 12.51 9.33 3.73
C THR A 69 13.50 10.22 3.00
N HIS A 70 13.74 11.38 3.59
CA HIS A 70 14.74 12.33 3.13
C HIS A 70 15.93 12.42 4.09
N PHE A 71 16.99 13.09 3.65
CA PHE A 71 18.23 13.27 4.39
C PHE A 71 18.58 14.75 4.49
N GLU A 72 19.62 15.09 5.25
CA GLU A 72 20.03 16.47 5.51
C GLU A 72 20.27 17.31 4.23
N ASN A 73 20.67 16.63 3.13
CA ASN A 73 20.89 17.26 1.83
C ASN A 73 19.62 17.42 0.98
N TYR A 74 18.41 17.28 1.56
CA TYR A 74 17.15 17.33 0.83
C TYR A 74 17.03 18.56 -0.08
N LEU A 75 17.37 19.75 0.38
CA LEU A 75 17.29 20.99 -0.40
C LEU A 75 18.21 21.02 -1.65
N GLU A 76 19.20 20.12 -1.69
CA GLU A 76 20.10 19.97 -2.84
C GLU A 76 19.55 18.97 -3.87
N THR A 77 18.50 18.24 -3.53
CA THR A 77 17.85 17.29 -4.42
C THR A 77 16.97 17.98 -5.46
N ASN A 78 16.57 17.25 -6.51
CA ASN A 78 15.61 17.78 -7.47
C ASN A 78 14.26 18.11 -6.80
N GLU A 79 13.80 17.25 -5.90
CA GLU A 79 12.56 17.43 -5.16
C GLU A 79 12.65 18.66 -4.25
N GLY A 80 13.71 18.77 -3.45
CA GLY A 80 13.89 19.90 -2.54
C GLY A 80 14.04 21.24 -3.24
N ARG A 81 14.49 21.28 -4.49
CA ARG A 81 14.48 22.52 -5.31
C ARG A 81 13.07 22.89 -5.78
N ASN A 82 12.19 21.93 -6.00
CA ASN A 82 10.80 22.17 -6.42
C ASN A 82 9.88 22.41 -5.22
N LEU A 83 10.16 21.79 -4.08
CA LEU A 83 9.43 21.92 -2.81
C LEU A 83 10.43 22.22 -1.68
N PRO A 84 10.84 23.48 -1.47
CA PRO A 84 11.89 23.83 -0.50
C PRO A 84 11.37 23.84 0.94
N VAL A 85 10.68 22.80 1.36
CA VAL A 85 10.15 22.56 2.70
C VAL A 85 10.77 21.29 3.24
N LEU A 86 11.63 21.39 4.26
CA LEU A 86 12.19 20.23 4.93
C LEU A 86 11.06 19.41 5.55
N HIS A 87 10.96 18.13 5.19
CA HIS A 87 9.98 17.20 5.70
C HIS A 87 10.54 15.77 5.67
N CYS A 88 9.98 14.91 6.49
CA CYS A 88 10.32 13.49 6.55
C CYS A 88 11.84 13.21 6.58
N ILE A 89 12.61 14.09 7.24
CA ILE A 89 14.06 13.88 7.43
C ILE A 89 14.25 12.68 8.36
N LYS A 90 14.99 11.68 7.91
CA LYS A 90 15.17 10.41 8.62
C LYS A 90 15.60 10.63 10.07
N GLY A 91 14.86 10.03 11.00
CA GLY A 91 15.10 10.14 12.43
C GLY A 91 14.51 11.39 13.10
N SER A 92 13.95 12.34 12.36
CA SER A 92 13.21 13.46 12.93
C SER A 92 11.86 13.02 13.49
N ASP A 93 11.23 13.89 14.30
CA ASP A 93 9.85 13.64 14.77
C ASP A 93 8.84 13.62 13.61
N GLY A 94 8.99 14.50 12.63
CA GLY A 94 8.14 14.56 11.45
C GLY A 94 8.19 13.32 10.57
N TRP A 95 9.31 12.60 10.55
CA TRP A 95 9.48 11.32 9.85
C TRP A 95 8.70 10.17 10.49
N GLN A 96 8.42 10.24 11.81
CA GLN A 96 7.66 9.21 12.50
C GLN A 96 6.21 9.16 12.00
N LEU A 97 5.57 8.01 12.11
CA LEU A 97 4.13 7.90 11.82
C LEU A 97 3.31 8.78 12.77
N ASN A 98 2.15 9.22 12.32
CA ASN A 98 1.15 9.80 13.19
C ASN A 98 0.87 8.85 14.36
N SER A 99 0.77 9.36 15.58
CA SER A 99 0.73 8.56 16.80
C SER A 99 -0.45 7.56 16.86
N LYS A 100 -1.60 7.90 16.31
CA LYS A 100 -2.76 6.99 16.25
C LYS A 100 -2.51 5.84 15.26
N VAL A 101 -1.94 6.14 14.09
CA VAL A 101 -1.59 5.14 13.08
C VAL A 101 -0.50 4.22 13.60
N GLU A 102 0.53 4.76 14.23
CA GLU A 102 1.59 3.97 14.87
C GLU A 102 1.02 3.02 15.92
N ALA A 103 0.11 3.51 16.77
CA ALA A 103 -0.52 2.69 17.81
C ALA A 103 -1.36 1.55 17.21
N ALA A 104 -2.08 1.79 16.11
CA ALA A 104 -2.82 0.75 15.40
C ALA A 104 -1.89 -0.31 14.78
N LEU A 105 -0.79 0.12 14.15
CA LEU A 105 0.19 -0.77 13.54
C LEU A 105 0.99 -1.58 14.57
N LYS A 106 1.26 -1.05 15.76
CA LYS A 106 1.95 -1.80 16.85
C LYS A 106 1.20 -3.07 17.29
N ASN A 107 -0.11 -3.13 17.06
CA ASN A 107 -0.93 -4.31 17.36
C ASN A 107 -1.03 -5.29 16.18
N LYS A 108 -0.30 -5.04 15.10
CA LYS A 108 -0.29 -5.83 13.86
C LYS A 108 1.16 -6.15 13.47
N ASP A 109 1.35 -7.30 12.85
CA ASP A 109 2.59 -7.55 12.12
C ASP A 109 2.55 -6.75 10.81
N PHE A 110 3.50 -5.86 10.62
CA PHE A 110 3.62 -5.09 9.38
C PHE A 110 5.06 -4.97 8.91
N THR A 111 5.22 -4.75 7.61
CA THR A 111 6.52 -4.51 6.98
C THR A 111 6.67 -3.02 6.69
N ALA A 112 7.68 -2.39 7.29
CA ALA A 112 8.04 -1.00 6.98
C ALA A 112 8.86 -0.95 5.68
N VAL A 113 8.54 -0.01 4.79
CA VAL A 113 9.23 0.19 3.50
C VAL A 113 9.62 1.66 3.37
N GLU A 114 10.88 1.96 3.61
CA GLU A 114 11.42 3.30 3.36
C GLU A 114 11.54 3.55 1.85
N LYS A 115 11.23 4.75 1.41
CA LYS A 115 11.36 5.19 0.02
C LYS A 115 11.90 6.61 -0.05
N ILE A 116 12.68 6.89 -1.08
CA ILE A 116 13.29 8.21 -1.35
C ILE A 116 12.65 8.90 -2.55
N THR A 117 11.53 8.40 -3.02
CA THR A 117 10.77 8.88 -4.18
C THR A 117 9.29 8.70 -3.90
N PHE A 118 8.43 9.38 -4.65
CA PHE A 118 6.98 9.34 -4.46
C PHE A 118 6.42 7.91 -4.47
N GLY A 119 6.81 7.08 -5.43
CA GLY A 119 6.48 5.66 -5.46
C GLY A 119 7.69 4.79 -5.10
N SER A 120 7.48 3.77 -4.29
CA SER A 120 8.54 2.83 -3.90
C SER A 120 8.80 1.81 -4.99
N VAL A 121 9.98 1.88 -5.61
CA VAL A 121 10.43 0.86 -6.59
C VAL A 121 10.73 -0.49 -5.92
N ASN A 122 10.90 -0.50 -4.60
CA ASN A 122 11.20 -1.72 -3.85
C ASN A 122 9.96 -2.42 -3.30
N LEU A 123 8.83 -1.72 -3.12
CA LEU A 123 7.60 -2.27 -2.56
C LEU A 123 7.10 -3.53 -3.30
N PRO A 124 7.12 -3.60 -4.66
CA PRO A 124 6.76 -4.83 -5.35
C PRO A 124 7.65 -6.02 -4.99
N ASN A 125 8.94 -5.81 -4.75
CA ASN A 125 9.85 -6.87 -4.36
C ASN A 125 9.57 -7.36 -2.93
N GLU A 126 9.26 -6.46 -2.00
CA GLU A 126 8.88 -6.84 -0.63
C GLU A 126 7.57 -7.67 -0.62
N ILE A 127 6.59 -7.29 -1.45
CA ILE A 127 5.35 -8.07 -1.62
C ILE A 127 5.66 -9.46 -2.19
N LYS A 128 6.48 -9.55 -3.25
CA LYS A 128 6.88 -10.85 -3.84
C LYS A 128 7.59 -11.76 -2.84
N LYS A 129 8.44 -11.24 -1.97
CA LYS A 129 9.13 -12.03 -0.94
C LYS A 129 8.15 -12.71 0.02
N VAL A 130 7.05 -12.06 0.36
CA VAL A 130 6.08 -12.55 1.34
C VAL A 130 4.99 -13.40 0.68
N CYS A 131 4.56 -13.05 -0.54
CA CYS A 131 3.48 -13.73 -1.25
C CYS A 131 3.96 -14.91 -2.09
N GLY A 132 5.21 -14.87 -2.61
CA GLY A 132 5.66 -15.87 -3.59
C GLY A 132 4.77 -15.85 -4.83
N ASP A 133 4.31 -17.03 -5.23
CA ASP A 133 3.42 -17.24 -6.39
C ASP A 133 1.93 -17.30 -5.99
N GLU A 134 1.58 -16.96 -4.75
CA GLU A 134 0.17 -16.99 -4.30
C GLU A 134 -0.60 -15.78 -4.85
N ASP A 135 -1.88 -16.00 -5.14
CA ASP A 135 -2.78 -14.92 -5.55
C ASP A 135 -3.05 -13.93 -4.41
N PHE A 136 -3.09 -12.64 -4.73
CA PHE A 136 -3.36 -11.59 -3.76
C PHE A 136 -4.15 -10.42 -4.37
N GLU A 137 -4.81 -9.68 -3.49
CA GLU A 137 -5.39 -8.37 -3.79
C GLU A 137 -4.72 -7.30 -2.92
N ILE A 138 -4.63 -6.08 -3.45
CA ILE A 138 -3.98 -4.95 -2.81
C ILE A 138 -4.98 -3.83 -2.60
N GLU A 139 -4.98 -3.25 -1.41
CA GLU A 139 -5.69 -2.03 -1.10
C GLU A 139 -4.71 -0.97 -0.58
N LEU A 140 -4.77 0.24 -1.12
CA LEU A 140 -3.95 1.36 -0.68
C LEU A 140 -4.80 2.38 0.06
N VAL A 141 -4.22 2.92 1.14
CA VAL A 141 -4.75 4.03 1.94
C VAL A 141 -3.62 5.00 2.29
N GLY A 142 -3.91 6.23 2.65
CA GLY A 142 -2.92 7.18 3.15
C GLY A 142 -2.70 8.42 2.27
N LEU A 143 -1.49 8.95 2.27
CA LEU A 143 -1.12 10.29 1.78
C LEU A 143 0.04 10.27 0.77
N CYS A 144 0.12 11.25 -0.13
CA CYS A 144 -1.04 11.99 -0.62
C CYS A 144 -1.61 11.26 -1.83
N THR A 145 -2.93 11.31 -2.02
CA THR A 145 -3.63 10.61 -3.11
C THR A 145 -3.02 10.91 -4.47
N ASP A 146 -2.71 12.17 -4.70
CA ASP A 146 -2.24 12.77 -5.96
C ASP A 146 -0.71 12.69 -6.15
N ILE A 147 0.01 12.17 -5.17
CA ILE A 147 1.48 12.07 -5.21
C ILE A 147 1.91 10.62 -4.91
N CYS A 148 2.05 10.26 -3.63
CA CYS A 148 2.62 8.97 -3.23
C CYS A 148 1.64 7.81 -3.43
N VAL A 149 0.34 7.99 -3.17
CA VAL A 149 -0.65 6.92 -3.35
C VAL A 149 -0.77 6.51 -4.82
N ILE A 150 -1.03 7.48 -5.72
CA ILE A 150 -1.12 7.18 -7.16
C ILE A 150 0.19 6.61 -7.71
N SER A 151 1.35 7.13 -7.29
CA SER A 151 2.65 6.63 -7.75
C SER A 151 2.87 5.17 -7.35
N ASN A 152 2.58 4.80 -6.10
CA ASN A 152 2.67 3.41 -5.65
C ASN A 152 1.63 2.53 -6.36
N ALA A 153 0.39 2.99 -6.51
CA ALA A 153 -0.67 2.24 -7.18
C ALA A 153 -0.31 1.89 -8.63
N LEU A 154 0.27 2.84 -9.38
CA LEU A 154 0.72 2.62 -10.76
C LEU A 154 1.93 1.69 -10.85
N ILE A 155 2.91 1.83 -9.94
CA ILE A 155 4.04 0.91 -9.86
C ILE A 155 3.56 -0.51 -9.57
N LEU A 156 2.64 -0.68 -8.62
CA LEU A 156 2.07 -1.98 -8.29
C LEU A 156 1.29 -2.56 -9.47
N LYS A 157 0.48 -1.77 -10.16
CA LYS A 157 -0.26 -2.21 -11.35
C LYS A 157 0.66 -2.65 -12.48
N ALA A 158 1.79 -1.96 -12.67
CA ALA A 158 2.79 -2.35 -13.67
C ALA A 158 3.53 -3.66 -13.31
N ASN A 159 3.74 -3.92 -12.01
CA ASN A 159 4.42 -5.14 -11.55
C ASN A 159 3.49 -6.35 -11.37
N PHE A 160 2.20 -6.11 -11.11
CA PHE A 160 1.18 -7.10 -10.85
C PHE A 160 -0.07 -6.82 -11.70
N PRO A 161 0.02 -6.98 -13.04
CA PRO A 161 -1.08 -6.59 -13.95
C PRO A 161 -2.38 -7.34 -13.69
N GLU A 162 -2.30 -8.57 -13.21
CA GLU A 162 -3.47 -9.43 -12.94
C GLU A 162 -4.03 -9.25 -11.52
N ALA A 163 -3.26 -8.65 -10.60
CA ALA A 163 -3.76 -8.42 -9.24
C ALA A 163 -4.86 -7.36 -9.24
N LYS A 164 -5.88 -7.59 -8.41
CA LYS A 164 -6.87 -6.58 -8.09
C LYS A 164 -6.24 -5.54 -7.17
N ILE A 165 -6.14 -4.30 -7.67
CA ILE A 165 -5.61 -3.16 -6.91
C ILE A 165 -6.73 -2.17 -6.67
N SER A 166 -6.89 -1.75 -5.42
CA SER A 166 -7.91 -0.81 -4.98
C SER A 166 -7.29 0.35 -4.21
N VAL A 167 -7.91 1.52 -4.27
CA VAL A 167 -7.61 2.68 -3.43
C VAL A 167 -8.89 3.08 -2.70
N ASP A 168 -8.83 3.17 -1.37
CA ASP A 168 -9.98 3.62 -0.57
C ASP A 168 -9.95 5.15 -0.45
N SER A 169 -10.85 5.81 -1.18
CA SER A 169 -10.91 7.28 -1.24
C SER A 169 -11.26 7.91 0.10
N ALA A 170 -12.05 7.24 0.95
CA ALA A 170 -12.38 7.72 2.29
C ALA A 170 -11.20 7.64 3.28
N CYS A 171 -10.18 6.85 2.94
CA CYS A 171 -8.95 6.68 3.70
C CYS A 171 -7.74 7.36 3.02
N CYS A 172 -7.97 8.23 2.04
CA CYS A 172 -6.93 8.98 1.34
C CYS A 172 -7.26 10.47 1.29
N ALA A 173 -6.23 11.31 1.27
CA ALA A 173 -6.37 12.74 1.03
C ALA A 173 -5.28 13.23 0.07
N GLY A 174 -5.62 14.13 -0.83
CA GLY A 174 -4.67 14.82 -1.70
C GLY A 174 -4.19 16.14 -1.09
N VAL A 175 -3.29 16.82 -1.80
CA VAL A 175 -2.85 18.17 -1.42
C VAL A 175 -4.03 19.14 -1.42
N THR A 176 -4.95 18.97 -2.38
CA THR A 176 -6.25 19.65 -2.41
C THR A 176 -7.36 18.66 -2.77
N PRO A 177 -8.66 18.97 -2.47
CA PRO A 177 -9.77 18.14 -2.94
C PRO A 177 -9.81 17.96 -4.46
N GLU A 178 -9.41 18.98 -5.23
CA GLU A 178 -9.39 18.95 -6.68
C GLU A 178 -8.35 17.95 -7.20
N THR A 179 -7.13 18.00 -6.67
CA THR A 179 -6.04 17.10 -7.09
C THR A 179 -6.27 15.69 -6.60
N HIS A 180 -6.87 15.50 -5.42
CA HIS A 180 -7.37 14.20 -4.94
C HIS A 180 -8.32 13.56 -5.96
N ASN A 181 -9.36 14.28 -6.37
CA ASN A 181 -10.36 13.77 -7.33
C ASN A 181 -9.74 13.49 -8.71
N ALA A 182 -8.83 14.34 -9.17
CA ALA A 182 -8.11 14.14 -10.43
C ALA A 182 -7.26 12.85 -10.40
N ALA A 183 -6.56 12.60 -9.30
CA ALA A 183 -5.77 11.38 -9.12
C ALA A 183 -6.64 10.11 -9.08
N LEU A 184 -7.77 10.15 -8.37
CA LEU A 184 -8.73 9.05 -8.35
C LEU A 184 -9.28 8.76 -9.75
N ALA A 185 -9.59 9.79 -10.52
CA ALA A 185 -10.06 9.65 -11.93
C ALA A 185 -8.96 9.02 -12.80
N ALA A 186 -7.70 9.46 -12.67
CA ALA A 186 -6.57 8.89 -13.40
C ALA A 186 -6.34 7.41 -13.04
N MET A 187 -6.41 7.06 -11.77
CA MET A 187 -6.27 5.68 -11.31
C MET A 187 -7.37 4.77 -11.86
N LYS A 188 -8.63 5.24 -11.93
CA LYS A 188 -9.73 4.50 -12.59
C LYS A 188 -9.41 4.21 -14.05
N CYS A 189 -8.86 5.17 -14.80
CA CYS A 189 -8.44 4.96 -16.21
C CYS A 189 -7.35 3.88 -16.32
N CYS A 190 -6.51 3.72 -15.29
CA CYS A 190 -5.46 2.71 -15.22
C CYS A 190 -5.95 1.36 -14.63
N GLN A 191 -7.26 1.13 -14.54
CA GLN A 191 -7.87 -0.10 -14.01
C GLN A 191 -7.56 -0.37 -12.53
N ILE A 192 -7.35 0.69 -11.76
CA ILE A 192 -7.28 0.64 -10.30
C ILE A 192 -8.67 0.95 -9.76
N ASN A 193 -9.20 0.08 -8.88
CA ASN A 193 -10.52 0.26 -8.32
C ASN A 193 -10.50 1.38 -7.28
N VAL A 194 -11.44 2.31 -7.37
CA VAL A 194 -11.66 3.32 -6.33
C VAL A 194 -12.89 2.94 -5.53
N ILE A 195 -12.70 2.73 -4.24
CA ILE A 195 -13.75 2.39 -3.27
C ILE A 195 -13.87 3.49 -2.22
N GLY A 196 -14.88 3.43 -1.36
CA GLY A 196 -15.07 4.41 -0.27
C GLY A 196 -15.60 5.78 -0.73
N ALA A 197 -16.11 5.93 -1.95
CA ALA A 197 -16.65 7.17 -2.50
C ALA A 197 -18.15 7.30 -2.24
#